data_4d6279a7b9e3a65eb90e859093622967
#
_entry.id   4d6279a7b9e3a65eb90e859093622967
#
_cell.length_a   1.000
_cell.length_b   1.000
_cell.length_c   1.000
_cell.angle_alpha   90.00
_cell.angle_beta   90.00
_cell.angle_gamma   90.00
#
_symmetry.space_group_name_H-M   'P 1'
#
loop_
_entity.id
_entity.type
_entity.pdbx_description
1 polymer ?
#
loop_
_entity_poly.entity_id
_entity_poly.type
_entity_poly.pdbx_seq_one_letter_code
_entity_poly.pdbx_strand_id
1 'polypeptide(L)'
;PVPDPEPVPDPAPAPDPSLYRPETGAYLGNQLAAQRMFTLQLNDRGTAQKSNDEHTWLLIHSEATSLNAADGELSLDTNTTTLQLGTNLLTEDTTQGGQYQLGIMAGIGDSKTKSTADGNYYRATGKVNGYSLGAYATWYQDAKYQKGWYADSWAQYAWFDNSVQGDGQHPESYRSQGVQASVETGYLLAFGQSSSREWTVEPQVQVIYNRYDSENHTETNGSRITGGSDDSMLSRTGVRLSNRSITDNNTLIPYVEANWENGRYVDSMNFNGDTVSNDVPENRYGLRVGVTGKAAKNIRIWGQAGSYVGENDYTNYQAAVGIKVSF
;
A
#
# COMPACT_ATOMS: atom_id res chain seq x y z
N PRO A 1 -34.20 -55.42 -20.06
CA PRO A 1 -32.78 -55.10 -20.18
C PRO A 1 -32.52 -53.81 -19.43
N VAL A 2 -31.64 -53.89 -18.46
CA VAL A 2 -31.11 -52.72 -17.74
C VAL A 2 -30.10 -52.06 -18.67
N PRO A 3 -30.15 -50.74 -18.95
CA PRO A 3 -29.14 -50.10 -19.78
C PRO A 3 -27.79 -50.18 -19.06
N ASP A 4 -26.73 -50.43 -19.86
CA ASP A 4 -25.35 -50.39 -19.39
C ASP A 4 -25.04 -49.03 -18.77
N PRO A 5 -24.29 -48.96 -17.67
CA PRO A 5 -23.89 -47.69 -17.08
C PRO A 5 -23.01 -46.92 -18.08
N GLU A 6 -23.30 -45.65 -18.28
CA GLU A 6 -22.44 -44.76 -19.09
C GLU A 6 -21.00 -44.79 -18.56
N PRO A 7 -20.00 -44.79 -19.44
CA PRO A 7 -18.61 -44.77 -19.04
C PRO A 7 -18.33 -43.49 -18.24
N VAL A 8 -17.74 -43.65 -17.06
CA VAL A 8 -17.25 -42.53 -16.26
C VAL A 8 -16.20 -41.78 -17.08
N PRO A 9 -16.32 -40.47 -17.30
CA PRO A 9 -15.31 -39.71 -18.03
C PRO A 9 -13.95 -39.86 -17.36
N ASP A 10 -12.91 -40.02 -18.16
CA ASP A 10 -11.53 -40.06 -17.66
C ASP A 10 -11.22 -38.84 -16.83
N PRO A 11 -10.50 -38.96 -15.70
CA PRO A 11 -10.07 -37.81 -14.93
C PRO A 11 -9.27 -36.87 -15.83
N ALA A 12 -9.53 -35.58 -15.72
CA ALA A 12 -8.77 -34.56 -16.44
C ALA A 12 -7.26 -34.78 -16.20
N PRO A 13 -6.41 -34.63 -17.22
CA PRO A 13 -4.97 -34.76 -17.05
C PRO A 13 -4.51 -33.78 -15.95
N ALA A 14 -3.58 -34.22 -15.10
CA ALA A 14 -2.97 -33.36 -14.13
C ALA A 14 -2.29 -32.19 -14.86
N PRO A 15 -2.35 -30.96 -14.32
CA PRO A 15 -1.65 -29.83 -14.90
C PRO A 15 -0.15 -30.16 -15.03
N ASP A 16 0.45 -29.71 -16.13
CA ASP A 16 1.90 -29.82 -16.30
C ASP A 16 2.61 -29.08 -15.16
N PRO A 17 3.70 -29.62 -14.60
CA PRO A 17 4.43 -28.97 -13.54
C PRO A 17 5.01 -27.63 -14.04
N SER A 18 4.93 -26.60 -13.21
CA SER A 18 5.51 -25.30 -13.50
C SER A 18 7.00 -25.41 -13.84
N LEU A 19 7.42 -24.66 -14.85
CA LEU A 19 8.83 -24.53 -15.25
C LEU A 19 9.63 -23.67 -14.25
N TYR A 20 8.95 -22.89 -13.44
CA TYR A 20 9.57 -21.97 -12.50
C TYR A 20 9.70 -22.59 -11.10
N ARG A 21 10.80 -22.23 -10.44
CA ARG A 21 11.00 -22.57 -9.03
C ARG A 21 10.26 -21.57 -8.14
N PRO A 22 9.70 -21.99 -6.99
CA PRO A 22 9.00 -21.09 -6.06
C PRO A 22 9.84 -19.90 -5.58
N GLU A 23 11.17 -20.03 -5.56
CA GLU A 23 12.08 -18.92 -5.18
C GLU A 23 11.92 -17.72 -6.11
N THR A 24 11.66 -17.94 -7.40
CA THR A 24 11.38 -16.86 -8.37
C THR A 24 10.22 -15.99 -7.89
N GLY A 25 9.11 -16.60 -7.48
CA GLY A 25 7.97 -15.86 -6.92
C GLY A 25 8.29 -15.17 -5.60
N ALA A 26 9.13 -15.75 -4.75
CA ALA A 26 9.56 -15.11 -3.52
C ALA A 26 10.39 -13.83 -3.77
N TYR A 27 11.24 -13.79 -4.80
CA TYR A 27 11.95 -12.59 -5.25
C TYR A 27 10.97 -11.52 -5.76
N LEU A 28 10.03 -11.90 -6.63
CA LEU A 28 9.02 -10.97 -7.17
C LEU A 28 8.10 -10.43 -6.08
N GLY A 29 7.73 -11.25 -5.10
CA GLY A 29 6.96 -10.82 -3.94
C GLY A 29 7.72 -9.84 -3.05
N ASN A 30 9.00 -10.06 -2.80
CA ASN A 30 9.87 -9.12 -2.10
C ASN A 30 9.96 -7.78 -2.83
N GLN A 31 10.13 -7.80 -4.17
CA GLN A 31 10.16 -6.60 -5.01
C GLN A 31 8.86 -5.78 -4.89
N LEU A 32 7.71 -6.42 -4.99
CA LEU A 32 6.42 -5.75 -4.86
C LEU A 32 6.21 -5.21 -3.44
N ALA A 33 6.52 -6.01 -2.41
CA ALA A 33 6.38 -5.61 -1.01
C ALA A 33 7.23 -4.37 -0.68
N ALA A 34 8.48 -4.33 -1.13
CA ALA A 34 9.37 -3.19 -0.91
C ALA A 34 8.80 -1.89 -1.52
N GLN A 35 8.24 -1.95 -2.73
CA GLN A 35 7.68 -0.80 -3.42
C GLN A 35 6.38 -0.28 -2.79
N ARG A 36 5.61 -1.13 -2.11
CA ARG A 36 4.33 -0.77 -1.48
C ARG A 36 4.48 -0.34 -0.02
N MET A 37 5.51 -0.83 0.66
CA MET A 37 5.65 -0.84 2.12
C MET A 37 5.38 0.51 2.79
N PHE A 38 5.85 1.63 2.23
CA PHE A 38 5.76 2.95 2.85
C PHE A 38 4.86 3.95 2.11
N THR A 39 4.05 3.48 1.17
CA THR A 39 3.12 4.33 0.42
C THR A 39 2.01 4.88 1.33
N LEU A 40 1.75 6.19 1.25
CA LEU A 40 0.77 6.90 2.06
C LEU A 40 -0.18 7.75 1.22
N GLN A 41 -1.41 7.89 1.71
CA GLN A 41 -2.35 8.94 1.32
C GLN A 41 -2.35 10.04 2.40
N LEU A 42 -2.79 11.26 2.07
CA LEU A 42 -2.91 12.34 3.06
C LEU A 42 -3.70 11.89 4.30
N ASN A 43 -4.81 11.21 4.07
CA ASN A 43 -5.70 10.79 5.15
C ASN A 43 -5.13 9.69 6.07
N ASP A 44 -4.07 8.99 5.64
CA ASP A 44 -3.38 8.00 6.47
C ASP A 44 -2.56 8.65 7.60
N ARG A 45 -2.25 9.94 7.50
CA ARG A 45 -1.57 10.75 8.54
C ARG A 45 -2.55 11.41 9.53
N GLY A 46 -3.82 10.97 9.54
CA GLY A 46 -4.90 11.55 10.32
C GLY A 46 -5.52 12.77 9.64
N THR A 47 -6.85 12.79 9.57
CA THR A 47 -7.59 13.85 8.87
C THR A 47 -7.19 15.23 9.34
N ALA A 48 -7.10 16.15 8.39
CA ALA A 48 -6.88 17.55 8.64
C ALA A 48 -7.95 18.11 9.59
N GLN A 49 -7.57 18.54 10.74
CA GLN A 49 -8.30 19.57 11.49
C GLN A 49 -7.32 20.68 11.77
N LYS A 50 -7.82 21.93 11.72
CA LYS A 50 -7.01 23.06 12.14
C LYS A 50 -6.43 22.73 13.51
N SER A 51 -5.14 22.52 13.54
CA SER A 51 -4.33 22.62 14.74
C SER A 51 -3.37 23.76 14.46
N ASN A 52 -3.42 24.80 15.26
CA ASN A 52 -2.38 25.84 15.25
C ASN A 52 -1.12 25.32 15.93
N ASP A 53 -1.17 24.10 16.45
CA ASP A 53 -0.14 23.49 17.25
C ASP A 53 0.66 22.52 16.38
N GLU A 54 1.93 22.41 16.64
CA GLU A 54 2.77 21.35 16.13
C GLU A 54 2.17 20.00 16.50
N HIS A 55 2.25 19.03 15.61
CA HIS A 55 1.71 17.71 15.88
C HIS A 55 2.61 16.60 15.37
N THR A 56 2.54 15.50 16.09
CA THR A 56 3.18 14.24 15.72
C THR A 56 2.11 13.19 15.48
N TRP A 57 2.29 12.37 14.45
CA TRP A 57 1.41 11.26 14.15
C TRP A 57 2.18 9.93 14.11
N LEU A 58 1.49 8.86 14.43
CA LEU A 58 1.97 7.49 14.34
C LEU A 58 0.90 6.67 13.62
N LEU A 59 1.34 5.81 12.71
CA LEU A 59 0.49 4.90 11.93
C LEU A 59 1.06 3.49 12.00
N ILE A 60 0.22 2.53 12.34
CA ILE A 60 0.47 1.10 12.11
C ILE A 60 -0.43 0.68 10.96
N HIS A 61 0.15 0.12 9.91
CA HIS A 61 -0.56 -0.39 8.75
C HIS A 61 -0.16 -1.84 8.51
N SER A 62 -1.15 -2.68 8.21
CA SER A 62 -0.94 -4.07 7.81
C SER A 62 -1.72 -4.36 6.55
N GLU A 63 -1.12 -5.11 5.64
CA GLU A 63 -1.77 -5.59 4.43
C GLU A 63 -1.46 -7.07 4.18
N ALA A 64 -2.43 -7.74 3.56
CA ALA A 64 -2.32 -9.10 3.04
C ALA A 64 -2.66 -9.07 1.56
N THR A 65 -1.73 -9.46 0.70
CA THR A 65 -1.86 -9.46 -0.75
C THR A 65 -1.70 -10.86 -1.28
N SER A 66 -2.66 -11.32 -2.09
CA SER A 66 -2.57 -12.55 -2.87
C SER A 66 -2.59 -12.21 -4.35
N LEU A 67 -1.68 -12.78 -5.11
CA LEU A 67 -1.54 -12.57 -6.55
C LEU A 67 -0.81 -13.73 -7.20
N ASN A 68 -0.85 -13.77 -8.52
CA ASN A 68 -0.09 -14.69 -9.33
C ASN A 68 1.16 -14.02 -9.94
N ALA A 69 2.07 -14.82 -10.45
CA ALA A 69 3.23 -14.41 -11.22
C ALA A 69 3.55 -15.46 -12.31
N ALA A 70 4.35 -15.08 -13.30
CA ALA A 70 4.74 -15.95 -14.40
C ALA A 70 3.51 -16.51 -15.15
N ASP A 71 2.59 -15.61 -15.56
CA ASP A 71 1.36 -15.97 -16.28
C ASP A 71 0.48 -17.01 -15.52
N GLY A 72 0.46 -16.91 -14.19
CA GLY A 72 -0.33 -17.78 -13.31
C GLY A 72 0.38 -19.05 -12.83
N GLU A 73 1.61 -19.34 -13.26
CA GLU A 73 2.34 -20.54 -12.82
C GLU A 73 2.83 -20.49 -11.36
N LEU A 74 2.94 -19.28 -10.81
CA LEU A 74 3.35 -19.03 -9.42
C LEU A 74 2.24 -18.34 -8.65
N SER A 75 1.97 -18.79 -7.44
CA SER A 75 1.05 -18.15 -6.51
C SER A 75 1.80 -17.55 -5.33
N LEU A 76 1.47 -16.30 -4.99
CA LEU A 76 2.16 -15.47 -4.01
C LEU A 76 1.18 -14.98 -2.95
N ASP A 77 1.48 -15.25 -1.69
CA ASP A 77 0.78 -14.70 -0.52
C ASP A 77 1.75 -13.84 0.30
N THR A 78 1.53 -12.54 0.32
CA THR A 78 2.39 -11.57 1.00
C THR A 78 1.66 -10.91 2.16
N ASN A 79 2.29 -10.87 3.32
CA ASN A 79 1.82 -10.11 4.48
C ASN A 79 2.87 -9.07 4.85
N THR A 80 2.46 -7.81 4.92
CA THR A 80 3.31 -6.67 5.25
C THR A 80 2.76 -5.93 6.46
N THR A 81 3.62 -5.54 7.38
CA THR A 81 3.26 -4.65 8.50
C THR A 81 4.26 -3.53 8.59
N THR A 82 3.78 -2.30 8.74
CA THR A 82 4.60 -1.10 8.85
C THR A 82 4.23 -0.27 10.06
N LEU A 83 5.22 0.41 10.60
CA LEU A 83 5.08 1.48 11.56
C LEU A 83 5.68 2.74 10.97
N GLN A 84 4.89 3.77 10.81
CA GLN A 84 5.34 5.08 10.31
C GLN A 84 5.06 6.16 11.33
N LEU A 85 5.99 7.08 11.47
CA LEU A 85 5.97 8.20 12.39
C LEU A 85 6.29 9.47 11.62
N GLY A 86 5.58 10.56 11.89
CA GLY A 86 5.94 11.86 11.35
C GLY A 86 5.56 13.00 12.26
N THR A 87 6.22 14.14 12.07
CA THR A 87 5.97 15.35 12.84
C THR A 87 5.99 16.57 11.94
N ASN A 88 5.10 17.54 12.23
CA ASN A 88 5.18 18.85 11.60
C ASN A 88 6.33 19.64 12.24
N LEU A 89 7.16 20.23 11.38
CA LEU A 89 8.22 21.17 11.75
C LEU A 89 7.78 22.62 11.61
N LEU A 90 6.80 22.87 10.73
CA LEU A 90 6.25 24.18 10.45
C LEU A 90 4.77 24.05 10.18
N THR A 91 3.99 24.93 10.81
CA THR A 91 2.56 25.10 10.54
C THR A 91 2.27 26.59 10.50
N GLU A 92 1.85 27.12 9.34
CA GLU A 92 1.64 28.54 9.08
C GLU A 92 0.25 28.78 8.49
N ASP A 93 -0.52 29.67 9.13
CA ASP A 93 -1.81 30.12 8.62
C ASP A 93 -1.62 31.18 7.52
N THR A 94 -2.38 31.08 6.45
CA THR A 94 -2.43 32.14 5.42
C THR A 94 -3.40 33.25 5.82
N THR A 95 -3.20 34.45 5.26
CA THR A 95 -4.09 35.59 5.48
C THR A 95 -5.53 35.36 5.00
N GLN A 96 -5.77 34.35 4.18
CA GLN A 96 -7.07 33.99 3.59
C GLN A 96 -7.74 32.81 4.30
N GLY A 97 -7.20 32.33 5.42
CA GLY A 97 -7.77 31.22 6.21
C GLY A 97 -7.27 29.82 5.82
N GLY A 98 -6.36 29.73 4.86
CA GLY A 98 -5.65 28.48 4.53
C GLY A 98 -4.52 28.18 5.51
N GLN A 99 -3.86 27.06 5.33
CA GLN A 99 -2.74 26.63 6.16
C GLN A 99 -1.73 25.83 5.35
N TYR A 100 -0.45 26.08 5.59
CA TYR A 100 0.66 25.25 5.12
C TYR A 100 1.24 24.45 6.29
N GLN A 101 1.59 23.20 6.00
CA GLN A 101 2.27 22.30 6.94
C GLN A 101 3.47 21.69 6.25
N LEU A 102 4.63 21.73 6.90
CA LEU A 102 5.84 21.03 6.47
C LEU A 102 6.27 20.07 7.57
N GLY A 103 6.64 18.86 7.20
CA GLY A 103 7.03 17.87 8.19
C GLY A 103 8.02 16.84 7.64
N ILE A 104 8.51 16.04 8.58
CA ILE A 104 9.37 14.90 8.30
C ILE A 104 8.71 13.62 8.76
N MET A 105 9.10 12.51 8.16
CA MET A 105 8.56 11.19 8.51
C MET A 105 9.63 10.12 8.39
N ALA A 106 9.46 9.06 9.16
CA ALA A 106 10.28 7.87 9.12
C ALA A 106 9.39 6.63 9.21
N GLY A 107 9.87 5.50 8.73
CA GLY A 107 9.14 4.24 8.76
C GLY A 107 10.05 3.05 8.96
N ILE A 108 9.48 2.00 9.55
CA ILE A 108 10.03 0.66 9.59
C ILE A 108 8.96 -0.33 9.15
N GLY A 109 9.36 -1.40 8.50
CA GLY A 109 8.40 -2.39 8.01
C GLY A 109 9.03 -3.79 7.89
N ASP A 110 8.15 -4.77 7.97
CA ASP A 110 8.45 -6.18 7.76
C ASP A 110 7.45 -6.76 6.78
N SER A 111 7.94 -7.57 5.85
CA SER A 111 7.10 -8.30 4.91
C SER A 111 7.54 -9.74 4.76
N LYS A 112 6.58 -10.62 4.60
CA LYS A 112 6.80 -12.05 4.33
C LYS A 112 5.92 -12.50 3.18
N THR A 113 6.56 -13.01 2.13
CA THR A 113 5.93 -13.65 0.97
C THR A 113 6.10 -15.15 1.07
N LYS A 114 5.01 -15.89 0.87
CA LYS A 114 5.03 -17.32 0.57
C LYS A 114 4.79 -17.49 -0.91
N SER A 115 5.60 -18.33 -1.55
CA SER A 115 5.49 -18.65 -2.97
C SER A 115 5.36 -20.15 -3.16
N THR A 116 4.44 -20.54 -4.03
CA THR A 116 4.22 -21.91 -4.51
C THR A 116 4.19 -21.91 -6.03
N ALA A 117 4.50 -23.04 -6.64
CA ALA A 117 4.46 -23.24 -8.07
C ALA A 117 3.52 -24.41 -8.43
N ASP A 118 2.77 -24.27 -9.51
CA ASP A 118 1.82 -25.28 -9.94
C ASP A 118 2.52 -26.61 -10.27
N GLY A 119 1.91 -27.72 -9.82
CA GLY A 119 2.49 -29.04 -9.98
C GLY A 119 3.78 -29.31 -9.20
N ASN A 120 4.23 -28.38 -8.36
CA ASN A 120 5.44 -28.48 -7.55
C ASN A 120 5.11 -28.53 -6.04
N TYR A 121 5.72 -29.46 -5.31
CA TYR A 121 5.54 -29.59 -3.86
C TYR A 121 6.46 -28.67 -3.05
N TYR A 122 7.50 -28.13 -3.66
CA TYR A 122 8.42 -27.20 -2.99
C TYR A 122 7.76 -25.83 -2.80
N ARG A 123 8.23 -25.13 -1.78
CA ARG A 123 7.79 -23.78 -1.42
C ARG A 123 8.99 -22.88 -1.23
N ALA A 124 8.76 -21.61 -1.37
CA ALA A 124 9.75 -20.62 -1.00
C ALA A 124 9.15 -19.53 -0.11
N THR A 125 10.01 -18.90 0.67
CA THR A 125 9.65 -17.77 1.51
C THR A 125 10.58 -16.60 1.18
N GLY A 126 9.99 -15.46 0.83
CA GLY A 126 10.66 -14.17 0.77
C GLY A 126 10.44 -13.38 2.06
N LYS A 127 11.41 -12.57 2.46
CA LYS A 127 11.28 -11.61 3.57
C LYS A 127 11.94 -10.30 3.18
N VAL A 128 11.33 -9.20 3.65
CA VAL A 128 11.82 -7.83 3.48
C VAL A 128 11.75 -7.11 4.81
N ASN A 129 12.89 -6.59 5.29
CA ASN A 129 12.92 -5.63 6.38
C ASN A 129 13.24 -4.26 5.78
N GLY A 130 12.32 -3.31 5.95
CA GLY A 130 12.40 -1.99 5.33
C GLY A 130 12.55 -0.87 6.34
N TYR A 131 13.23 0.18 5.91
CA TYR A 131 13.40 1.43 6.64
C TYR A 131 13.16 2.58 5.67
N SER A 132 12.52 3.65 6.11
CA SER A 132 12.32 4.85 5.28
C SER A 132 12.56 6.14 6.04
N LEU A 133 12.96 7.16 5.30
CA LEU A 133 13.06 8.54 5.77
C LEU A 133 12.54 9.47 4.68
N GLY A 134 11.71 10.43 5.06
CA GLY A 134 11.07 11.33 4.11
C GLY A 134 10.62 12.65 4.71
N ALA A 135 10.04 13.47 3.83
CA ALA A 135 9.46 14.74 4.17
C ALA A 135 8.13 14.91 3.44
N TYR A 136 7.27 15.76 3.97
CA TYR A 136 5.98 16.09 3.37
C TYR A 136 5.64 17.57 3.50
N ALA A 137 4.80 18.02 2.59
CA ALA A 137 4.22 19.35 2.58
C ALA A 137 2.74 19.25 2.25
N THR A 138 1.91 19.93 3.02
CA THR A 138 0.44 19.95 2.83
C THR A 138 -0.05 21.39 2.85
N TRP A 139 -0.94 21.70 1.95
CA TRP A 139 -1.68 22.97 1.91
C TRP A 139 -3.17 22.74 1.96
N TYR A 140 -3.87 23.54 2.75
CA TYR A 140 -5.33 23.58 2.84
C TYR A 140 -5.83 24.98 2.49
N GLN A 141 -6.86 25.06 1.64
CA GLN A 141 -7.50 26.31 1.28
C GLN A 141 -8.26 26.91 2.47
N ASP A 142 -8.99 26.10 3.20
CA ASP A 142 -9.73 26.46 4.41
C ASP A 142 -9.50 25.43 5.51
N ALA A 143 -8.48 25.66 6.31
CA ALA A 143 -8.12 24.77 7.41
C ALA A 143 -9.12 24.83 8.57
N LYS A 144 -9.81 26.00 8.76
CA LYS A 144 -10.74 26.21 9.87
C LYS A 144 -12.02 25.40 9.71
N TYR A 145 -12.61 25.43 8.51
CA TYR A 145 -13.88 24.74 8.24
C TYR A 145 -13.70 23.40 7.53
N GLN A 146 -12.46 23.07 7.19
CA GLN A 146 -12.10 21.85 6.43
C GLN A 146 -12.96 21.70 5.20
N LYS A 147 -12.93 22.72 4.34
CA LYS A 147 -13.67 22.80 3.08
C LYS A 147 -12.74 23.31 2.00
N GLY A 148 -13.11 23.06 0.74
CA GLY A 148 -12.34 23.53 -0.40
C GLY A 148 -11.17 22.61 -0.74
N TRP A 149 -10.21 23.16 -1.45
CA TRP A 149 -9.08 22.44 -1.99
C TRP A 149 -8.02 22.11 -0.92
N TYR A 150 -7.36 20.98 -1.11
CA TYR A 150 -6.07 20.71 -0.51
C TYR A 150 -5.08 20.21 -1.57
N ALA A 151 -3.81 20.40 -1.29
CA ALA A 151 -2.73 19.78 -2.01
C ALA A 151 -1.73 19.19 -1.01
N ASP A 152 -1.28 17.99 -1.25
CA ASP A 152 -0.31 17.28 -0.45
C ASP A 152 0.80 16.74 -1.33
N SER A 153 2.00 16.76 -0.82
CA SER A 153 3.15 16.13 -1.45
C SER A 153 4.05 15.50 -0.41
N TRP A 154 4.66 14.38 -0.78
CA TRP A 154 5.70 13.79 0.05
C TRP A 154 6.76 13.14 -0.84
N ALA A 155 7.96 13.05 -0.30
CA ALA A 155 9.06 12.29 -0.89
C ALA A 155 9.78 11.52 0.21
N GLN A 156 10.22 10.30 -0.10
CA GLN A 156 10.94 9.44 0.82
C GLN A 156 11.96 8.57 0.10
N TYR A 157 13.03 8.28 0.81
CA TYR A 157 14.00 7.27 0.46
C TYR A 157 13.82 6.07 1.39
N ALA A 158 13.86 4.87 0.83
CA ALA A 158 13.76 3.63 1.56
C ALA A 158 14.87 2.67 1.19
N TRP A 159 15.32 1.87 2.14
CA TRP A 159 16.27 0.79 1.95
C TRP A 159 15.77 -0.47 2.62
N PHE A 160 16.12 -1.63 2.02
CA PHE A 160 15.55 -2.90 2.38
C PHE A 160 16.62 -3.98 2.45
N ASP A 161 16.57 -4.77 3.52
CA ASP A 161 17.29 -6.03 3.65
C ASP A 161 16.34 -7.16 3.28
N ASN A 162 16.68 -7.88 2.20
CA ASN A 162 15.86 -8.92 1.63
C ASN A 162 16.47 -10.29 1.84
N SER A 163 15.64 -11.31 1.97
CA SER A 163 16.07 -12.70 1.92
C SER A 163 15.05 -13.59 1.20
N VAL A 164 15.55 -14.65 0.57
CA VAL A 164 14.76 -15.69 -0.08
C VAL A 164 15.26 -17.04 0.37
N GLN A 165 14.35 -17.94 0.71
CA GLN A 165 14.67 -19.31 1.11
C GLN A 165 13.65 -20.27 0.49
N GLY A 166 14.14 -21.18 -0.36
CA GLY A 166 13.40 -22.32 -0.87
C GLY A 166 13.58 -23.57 0.00
N ASP A 167 12.64 -24.51 -0.15
CA ASP A 167 12.72 -25.81 0.53
C ASP A 167 13.97 -26.57 0.08
N GLY A 168 14.79 -26.95 1.04
CA GLY A 168 16.05 -27.64 0.82
C GLY A 168 17.18 -26.80 0.20
N GLN A 169 17.02 -25.46 0.15
CA GLN A 169 18.02 -24.53 -0.35
C GLN A 169 18.64 -23.72 0.81
N HIS A 170 19.84 -23.18 0.58
CA HIS A 170 20.42 -22.19 1.47
C HIS A 170 19.65 -20.86 1.36
N PRO A 171 19.50 -20.13 2.49
CA PRO A 171 18.95 -18.78 2.44
C PRO A 171 19.86 -17.84 1.63
N GLU A 172 19.28 -17.09 0.73
CA GLU A 172 19.95 -16.04 -0.02
C GLU A 172 19.56 -14.68 0.54
N SER A 173 20.51 -13.75 0.57
CA SER A 173 20.29 -12.37 1.07
C SER A 173 20.82 -11.35 0.08
N TYR A 174 20.07 -10.28 -0.11
CA TYR A 174 20.41 -9.17 -1.00
C TYR A 174 19.78 -7.88 -0.50
N ARG A 175 20.25 -6.75 -1.03
CA ARG A 175 19.73 -5.43 -0.67
C ARG A 175 18.96 -4.81 -1.83
N SER A 176 18.00 -3.97 -1.47
CA SER A 176 17.33 -3.09 -2.41
C SER A 176 17.07 -1.73 -1.78
N GLN A 177 16.75 -0.76 -2.62
CA GLN A 177 16.47 0.60 -2.19
C GLN A 177 15.47 1.24 -3.15
N GLY A 178 14.85 2.33 -2.72
CA GLY A 178 13.90 3.04 -3.57
C GLY A 178 13.72 4.48 -3.17
N VAL A 179 13.31 5.27 -4.15
CA VAL A 179 12.84 6.64 -3.96
C VAL A 179 11.37 6.67 -4.37
N GLN A 180 10.54 7.22 -3.51
CA GLN A 180 9.14 7.47 -3.83
C GLN A 180 8.83 8.96 -3.66
N ALA A 181 8.01 9.50 -4.54
CA ALA A 181 7.46 10.84 -4.44
C ALA A 181 5.99 10.84 -4.84
N SER A 182 5.18 11.64 -4.16
CA SER A 182 3.74 11.70 -4.40
C SER A 182 3.24 13.14 -4.43
N VAL A 183 2.24 13.38 -5.27
CA VAL A 183 1.40 14.56 -5.23
C VAL A 183 -0.05 14.11 -5.17
N GLU A 184 -0.80 14.62 -4.21
CA GLU A 184 -2.22 14.37 -4.02
C GLU A 184 -2.98 15.69 -3.95
N THR A 185 -4.16 15.75 -4.53
CA THR A 185 -5.09 16.86 -4.38
C THR A 185 -6.51 16.35 -4.25
N GLY A 186 -7.33 17.11 -3.58
CA GLY A 186 -8.75 16.83 -3.45
C GLY A 186 -9.54 18.08 -3.09
N TYR A 187 -10.84 17.94 -3.12
CA TYR A 187 -11.77 19.01 -2.79
C TYR A 187 -12.82 18.52 -1.81
N LEU A 188 -12.88 19.12 -0.63
CA LEU A 188 -13.83 18.74 0.40
C LEU A 188 -15.08 19.61 0.31
N LEU A 189 -16.20 18.99 -0.09
CA LEU A 189 -17.51 19.61 -0.23
C LEU A 189 -18.44 19.12 0.85
N ALA A 190 -19.00 20.05 1.61
CA ALA A 190 -20.07 19.75 2.57
C ALA A 190 -21.44 19.86 1.91
N PHE A 191 -22.34 18.90 2.21
CA PHE A 191 -23.71 18.86 1.75
C PHE A 191 -24.62 18.21 2.81
N GLY A 192 -25.93 18.36 2.68
CA GLY A 192 -26.89 17.65 3.53
C GLY A 192 -26.71 17.93 5.01
N GLN A 193 -26.71 19.19 5.42
CA GLN A 193 -26.55 19.62 6.80
C GLN A 193 -27.84 19.42 7.61
N SER A 194 -27.75 18.83 8.80
CA SER A 194 -28.77 18.81 9.84
C SER A 194 -28.35 19.76 11.00
N SER A 195 -29.16 19.82 12.05
CA SER A 195 -28.86 20.65 13.23
C SER A 195 -27.55 20.29 13.96
N SER A 196 -27.07 19.08 13.82
CA SER A 196 -25.89 18.58 14.55
C SER A 196 -24.82 17.89 13.68
N ARG A 197 -25.14 17.51 12.44
CA ARG A 197 -24.25 16.77 11.56
C ARG A 197 -24.32 17.29 10.12
N GLU A 198 -23.22 17.16 9.40
CA GLU A 198 -23.16 17.37 7.96
C GLU A 198 -22.47 16.20 7.26
N TRP A 199 -22.88 15.95 6.04
CA TRP A 199 -22.20 15.03 5.14
C TRP A 199 -21.14 15.78 4.35
N THR A 200 -20.01 15.12 4.11
CA THR A 200 -18.95 15.64 3.25
C THR A 200 -18.60 14.63 2.18
N VAL A 201 -18.40 15.11 0.96
CA VAL A 201 -17.82 14.32 -0.13
C VAL A 201 -16.47 14.92 -0.52
N GLU A 202 -15.50 14.07 -0.75
CA GLU A 202 -14.12 14.47 -1.02
C GLU A 202 -13.57 13.65 -2.19
N PRO A 203 -13.74 14.13 -3.44
CA PRO A 203 -13.00 13.59 -4.57
C PRO A 203 -11.50 13.86 -4.42
N GLN A 204 -10.69 12.87 -4.77
CA GLN A 204 -9.24 12.85 -4.57
C GLN A 204 -8.54 12.30 -5.80
N VAL A 205 -7.38 12.83 -6.11
CA VAL A 205 -6.47 12.30 -7.13
C VAL A 205 -5.05 12.33 -6.57
N GLN A 206 -4.32 11.24 -6.73
CA GLN A 206 -2.93 11.10 -6.31
C GLN A 206 -2.12 10.49 -7.44
N VAL A 207 -0.90 10.98 -7.62
CA VAL A 207 0.12 10.39 -8.50
C VAL A 207 1.34 10.09 -7.68
N ILE A 208 1.88 8.89 -7.82
CA ILE A 208 3.06 8.40 -7.10
C ILE A 208 4.09 7.98 -8.14
N TYR A 209 5.26 8.60 -8.10
CA TYR A 209 6.45 8.16 -8.79
C TYR A 209 7.23 7.24 -7.84
N ASN A 210 7.71 6.13 -8.37
CA ASN A 210 8.51 5.17 -7.64
C ASN A 210 9.70 4.74 -8.50
N ARG A 211 10.90 4.84 -7.94
CA ARG A 211 12.11 4.21 -8.46
C ARG A 211 12.55 3.14 -7.48
N TYR A 212 12.73 1.94 -8.00
CA TYR A 212 13.22 0.80 -7.24
C TYR A 212 14.50 0.27 -7.85
N ASP A 213 15.51 0.00 -7.02
CA ASP A 213 16.79 -0.57 -7.41
C ASP A 213 17.09 -1.80 -6.54
N SER A 214 17.31 -2.95 -7.18
CA SER A 214 17.71 -4.19 -6.52
C SER A 214 19.14 -4.58 -6.85
N GLU A 215 19.85 -5.08 -5.86
CA GLU A 215 21.22 -5.57 -6.01
C GLU A 215 21.23 -6.85 -6.87
N ASN A 216 22.10 -6.87 -7.90
CA ASN A 216 22.33 -8.07 -8.68
C ASN A 216 23.22 -9.03 -7.88
N HIS A 217 22.87 -10.30 -7.83
CA HIS A 217 23.65 -11.30 -7.12
C HIS A 217 23.59 -12.67 -7.79
N THR A 218 24.42 -13.58 -7.30
CA THR A 218 24.43 -14.98 -7.72
C THR A 218 24.17 -15.83 -6.49
N GLU A 219 23.13 -16.66 -6.54
CA GLU A 219 22.77 -17.60 -5.49
C GLU A 219 23.85 -18.66 -5.29
N THR A 220 23.85 -19.27 -4.12
CA THR A 220 24.80 -20.36 -3.76
C THR A 220 24.70 -21.55 -4.75
N ASN A 221 23.55 -21.76 -5.35
CA ASN A 221 23.34 -22.80 -6.38
C ASN A 221 23.85 -22.40 -7.78
N GLY A 222 24.36 -21.17 -7.96
CA GLY A 222 24.88 -20.63 -9.21
C GLY A 222 23.85 -19.84 -10.05
N SER A 223 22.60 -19.76 -9.63
CA SER A 223 21.58 -18.97 -10.34
C SER A 223 21.89 -17.46 -10.23
N ARG A 224 21.88 -16.77 -11.36
CA ARG A 224 22.13 -15.33 -11.43
C ARG A 224 20.82 -14.56 -11.45
N ILE A 225 20.65 -13.66 -10.48
CA ILE A 225 19.47 -12.80 -10.32
C ILE A 225 19.88 -11.36 -10.65
N THR A 226 19.20 -10.75 -11.61
CA THR A 226 19.50 -9.40 -12.12
C THR A 226 18.23 -8.68 -12.56
N GLY A 227 18.33 -7.38 -12.88
CA GLY A 227 17.31 -6.63 -13.62
C GLY A 227 16.11 -6.16 -12.79
N GLY A 228 16.19 -6.19 -11.47
CA GLY A 228 15.10 -5.71 -10.61
C GLY A 228 15.10 -4.19 -10.38
N SER A 229 15.54 -3.39 -11.35
CA SER A 229 15.71 -1.93 -11.17
C SER A 229 15.03 -1.20 -12.32
N ASP A 230 14.04 -0.34 -12.01
CA ASP A 230 13.32 0.50 -12.96
C ASP A 230 12.52 1.59 -12.24
N ASP A 231 11.88 2.43 -13.06
CA ASP A 231 10.95 3.47 -12.62
C ASP A 231 9.51 3.02 -12.86
N SER A 232 8.59 3.43 -11.99
CA SER A 232 7.17 3.20 -12.17
C SER A 232 6.34 4.40 -11.73
N MET A 233 5.15 4.51 -12.29
CA MET A 233 4.19 5.54 -11.96
C MET A 233 2.82 4.94 -11.68
N LEU A 234 2.24 5.35 -10.57
CA LEU A 234 0.92 4.92 -10.12
C LEU A 234 0.03 6.14 -9.98
N SER A 235 -1.23 5.99 -10.33
CA SER A 235 -2.27 6.98 -10.06
C SER A 235 -3.40 6.37 -9.24
N ARG A 236 -4.00 7.18 -8.38
CA ARG A 236 -5.19 6.82 -7.62
C ARG A 236 -6.23 7.94 -7.80
N THR A 237 -7.43 7.55 -8.13
CA THR A 237 -8.62 8.42 -8.11
C THR A 237 -9.59 7.85 -7.09
N GLY A 238 -10.04 8.66 -6.16
CA GLY A 238 -10.91 8.23 -5.08
C GLY A 238 -12.01 9.22 -4.76
N VAL A 239 -13.04 8.73 -4.07
CA VAL A 239 -14.09 9.54 -3.49
C VAL A 239 -14.35 9.05 -2.07
N ARG A 240 -14.20 9.95 -1.10
CA ARG A 240 -14.51 9.70 0.31
C ARG A 240 -15.82 10.39 0.67
N LEU A 241 -16.70 9.63 1.31
CA LEU A 241 -17.94 10.12 1.92
C LEU A 241 -17.81 10.01 3.43
N SER A 242 -17.99 11.11 4.16
CA SER A 242 -17.94 11.10 5.62
C SER A 242 -19.10 11.87 6.25
N ASN A 243 -19.38 11.55 7.51
CA ASN A 243 -20.43 12.18 8.28
C ASN A 243 -19.84 12.76 9.56
N ARG A 244 -19.72 14.09 9.64
CA ARG A 244 -19.09 14.79 10.78
C ARG A 244 -20.09 15.56 11.63
N SER A 245 -19.80 15.71 12.91
CA SER A 245 -20.53 16.61 13.80
C SER A 245 -20.12 18.06 13.54
N ILE A 246 -21.11 18.97 13.59
CA ILE A 246 -20.91 20.41 13.53
C ILE A 246 -21.06 21.10 14.88
N THR A 247 -21.56 20.37 15.88
CA THR A 247 -21.83 20.91 17.25
C THR A 247 -20.82 20.42 18.27
N ASP A 248 -20.19 19.26 18.06
CA ASP A 248 -19.25 18.65 18.99
C ASP A 248 -18.02 18.08 18.27
N ASN A 249 -16.85 18.61 18.60
CA ASN A 249 -15.57 18.15 18.06
C ASN A 249 -15.10 16.80 18.64
N ASN A 250 -15.80 16.24 19.63
CA ASN A 250 -15.47 14.95 20.24
C ASN A 250 -16.17 13.76 19.57
N THR A 251 -17.02 14.01 18.57
CA THR A 251 -17.80 12.97 17.92
C THR A 251 -16.95 12.17 16.92
N LEU A 252 -17.22 10.86 16.86
CA LEU A 252 -16.66 9.98 15.84
C LEU A 252 -17.15 10.40 14.45
N ILE A 253 -16.23 10.39 13.49
CA ILE A 253 -16.46 10.71 12.07
C ILE A 253 -16.27 9.41 11.29
N PRO A 254 -17.33 8.66 11.01
CA PRO A 254 -17.26 7.50 10.11
C PRO A 254 -17.10 7.97 8.67
N TYR A 255 -16.46 7.15 7.86
CA TYR A 255 -16.32 7.36 6.43
C TYR A 255 -16.29 6.06 5.64
N VAL A 256 -16.61 6.18 4.38
CA VAL A 256 -16.40 5.18 3.34
C VAL A 256 -15.67 5.84 2.18
N GLU A 257 -14.76 5.11 1.56
CA GLU A 257 -13.93 5.61 0.47
C GLU A 257 -13.85 4.54 -0.62
N ALA A 258 -14.16 4.93 -1.86
CA ALA A 258 -13.97 4.10 -3.04
C ALA A 258 -12.78 4.64 -3.82
N ASN A 259 -11.90 3.74 -4.28
CA ASN A 259 -10.67 4.07 -5.00
C ASN A 259 -10.56 3.25 -6.28
N TRP A 260 -10.02 3.87 -7.30
CA TRP A 260 -9.45 3.24 -8.48
C TRP A 260 -7.97 3.58 -8.54
N GLU A 261 -7.14 2.57 -8.53
CA GLU A 261 -5.69 2.67 -8.74
C GLU A 261 -5.36 2.19 -10.15
N ASN A 262 -4.51 2.93 -10.83
CA ASN A 262 -4.02 2.59 -12.17
C ASN A 262 -2.50 2.74 -12.23
N GLY A 263 -1.85 1.84 -12.91
CA GLY A 263 -0.41 1.83 -13.15
C GLY A 263 0.26 0.54 -12.70
N ARG A 264 1.51 0.37 -13.12
CA ARG A 264 2.34 -0.79 -12.79
C ARG A 264 3.40 -0.42 -11.76
N TYR A 265 3.77 -1.38 -10.94
CA TYR A 265 5.01 -1.39 -10.18
C TYR A 265 6.17 -1.85 -11.07
N VAL A 266 7.40 -1.74 -10.62
CA VAL A 266 8.50 -2.52 -11.20
C VAL A 266 8.18 -3.99 -10.91
N ASP A 267 7.92 -4.76 -11.95
CA ASP A 267 7.22 -6.03 -11.86
C ASP A 267 8.03 -7.24 -12.30
N SER A 268 9.25 -7.03 -12.80
CA SER A 268 10.05 -8.10 -13.39
C SER A 268 11.48 -8.19 -12.84
N MET A 269 12.01 -9.40 -12.88
CA MET A 269 13.43 -9.71 -12.59
C MET A 269 13.92 -10.76 -13.60
N ASN A 270 15.23 -10.81 -13.79
CA ASN A 270 15.86 -11.76 -14.69
C ASN A 270 16.55 -12.89 -13.90
N PHE A 271 16.22 -14.12 -14.24
CA PHE A 271 16.73 -15.35 -13.63
C PHE A 271 17.51 -16.15 -14.68
N ASN A 272 18.84 -16.14 -14.62
CA ASN A 272 19.75 -16.81 -15.57
C ASN A 272 19.57 -16.40 -17.04
N GLY A 273 19.02 -15.22 -17.32
CA GLY A 273 18.73 -14.75 -18.68
C GLY A 273 17.24 -14.71 -19.02
N ASP A 274 16.40 -15.42 -18.28
CA ASP A 274 14.95 -15.42 -18.46
C ASP A 274 14.29 -14.35 -17.59
N THR A 275 13.48 -13.49 -18.19
CA THR A 275 12.74 -12.45 -17.49
C THR A 275 11.40 -13.00 -17.02
N VAL A 276 11.11 -12.86 -15.73
CA VAL A 276 9.85 -13.28 -15.10
C VAL A 276 9.22 -12.08 -14.42
N SER A 277 7.90 -11.95 -14.57
CA SER A 277 7.13 -10.83 -14.01
C SER A 277 6.08 -11.32 -13.01
N ASN A 278 5.69 -10.44 -12.08
CA ASN A 278 4.46 -10.63 -11.34
C ASN A 278 3.24 -10.20 -12.19
N ASP A 279 2.07 -10.74 -11.87
CA ASP A 279 0.83 -10.52 -12.64
C ASP A 279 -0.06 -9.47 -11.96
N VAL A 280 0.53 -8.47 -11.29
CA VAL A 280 -0.24 -7.38 -10.66
C VAL A 280 -1.01 -6.61 -11.73
N PRO A 281 -2.35 -6.54 -11.65
CA PRO A 281 -3.14 -5.85 -12.64
C PRO A 281 -2.87 -4.34 -12.63
N GLU A 282 -2.92 -3.71 -13.81
CA GLU A 282 -2.80 -2.25 -13.93
C GLU A 282 -3.96 -1.53 -13.26
N ASN A 283 -5.15 -2.11 -13.30
CA ASN A 283 -6.35 -1.51 -12.70
C ASN A 283 -6.75 -2.29 -11.45
N ARG A 284 -6.83 -1.59 -10.34
CA ARG A 284 -7.24 -2.13 -9.04
C ARG A 284 -8.34 -1.26 -8.45
N TYR A 285 -9.39 -1.88 -7.94
CA TYR A 285 -10.56 -1.21 -7.37
C TYR A 285 -10.64 -1.52 -5.89
N GLY A 286 -10.75 -0.47 -5.08
CA GLY A 286 -10.73 -0.58 -3.63
C GLY A 286 -11.92 0.06 -2.95
N LEU A 287 -12.33 -0.55 -1.84
CA LEU A 287 -13.25 0.02 -0.89
C LEU A 287 -12.61 0.06 0.49
N ARG A 288 -12.63 1.22 1.14
CA ARG A 288 -12.13 1.43 2.51
C ARG A 288 -13.25 1.96 3.39
N VAL A 289 -13.30 1.50 4.61
CA VAL A 289 -14.18 2.03 5.65
C VAL A 289 -13.35 2.38 6.88
N GLY A 290 -13.74 3.41 7.58
CA GLY A 290 -13.00 3.80 8.76
C GLY A 290 -13.74 4.79 9.62
N VAL A 291 -13.11 5.11 10.72
CA VAL A 291 -13.58 6.09 11.69
C VAL A 291 -12.41 6.87 12.25
N THR A 292 -12.61 8.17 12.43
CA THR A 292 -11.68 9.03 13.17
C THR A 292 -12.42 9.71 14.31
N GLY A 293 -11.71 9.99 15.40
CA GLY A 293 -12.32 10.64 16.55
C GLY A 293 -11.29 11.29 17.44
N LYS A 294 -11.75 12.18 18.31
CA LYS A 294 -10.95 12.84 19.31
C LYS A 294 -11.02 12.05 20.62
N ALA A 295 -9.89 11.49 21.05
CA ALA A 295 -9.80 10.73 22.29
C ALA A 295 -9.55 11.62 23.51
N ALA A 296 -8.84 12.75 23.33
CA ALA A 296 -8.59 13.76 24.34
C ALA A 296 -8.47 15.16 23.70
N LYS A 297 -8.26 16.22 24.48
CA LYS A 297 -8.17 17.60 23.98
C LYS A 297 -7.14 17.74 22.85
N ASN A 298 -6.01 17.04 22.97
CA ASN A 298 -4.88 17.09 22.05
C ASN A 298 -4.56 15.74 21.38
N ILE A 299 -5.44 14.74 21.52
CA ILE A 299 -5.23 13.39 20.97
C ILE A 299 -6.37 13.02 20.03
N ARG A 300 -6.03 12.66 18.82
CA ARG A 300 -6.91 12.09 17.82
C ARG A 300 -6.48 10.67 17.48
N ILE A 301 -7.44 9.79 17.31
CA ILE A 301 -7.23 8.40 16.87
C ILE A 301 -8.07 8.11 15.64
N TRP A 302 -7.59 7.21 14.80
CA TRP A 302 -8.36 6.69 13.67
C TRP A 302 -8.06 5.22 13.45
N GLY A 303 -9.02 4.54 12.83
CA GLY A 303 -8.87 3.17 12.38
C GLY A 303 -9.60 2.97 11.08
N GLN A 304 -9.04 2.12 10.22
CA GLN A 304 -9.61 1.82 8.92
C GLN A 304 -9.31 0.39 8.50
N ALA A 305 -10.18 -0.14 7.64
CA ALA A 305 -9.99 -1.39 6.94
C ALA A 305 -10.43 -1.23 5.48
N GLY A 306 -9.83 -1.99 4.59
CA GLY A 306 -10.14 -1.92 3.17
C GLY A 306 -9.78 -3.18 2.43
N SER A 307 -10.30 -3.28 1.22
CA SER A 307 -10.01 -4.36 0.29
C SER A 307 -9.85 -3.78 -1.11
N TYR A 308 -8.88 -4.30 -1.85
CA TYR A 308 -8.67 -4.03 -3.26
C TYR A 308 -8.74 -5.33 -4.04
N VAL A 309 -9.32 -5.26 -5.22
CA VAL A 309 -9.43 -6.38 -6.17
C VAL A 309 -8.99 -5.91 -7.56
N GLY A 310 -8.55 -6.84 -8.38
CA GLY A 310 -8.15 -6.62 -9.76
C GLY A 310 -8.28 -7.89 -10.59
N GLU A 311 -7.81 -7.85 -11.81
CA GLU A 311 -7.67 -9.04 -12.68
C GLU A 311 -6.62 -10.01 -12.11
N ASN A 312 -6.48 -11.18 -12.70
CA ASN A 312 -5.49 -12.22 -12.37
C ASN A 312 -5.55 -12.66 -10.89
N ASP A 313 -6.76 -12.78 -10.33
CA ASP A 313 -7.01 -13.18 -8.95
C ASP A 313 -6.32 -12.28 -7.90
N TYR A 314 -5.96 -11.04 -8.29
CA TYR A 314 -5.38 -10.09 -7.37
C TYR A 314 -6.36 -9.69 -6.28
N THR A 315 -5.97 -9.90 -5.04
CA THR A 315 -6.67 -9.40 -3.85
C THR A 315 -5.70 -8.78 -2.86
N ASN A 316 -6.12 -7.69 -2.22
CA ASN A 316 -5.36 -7.05 -1.16
C ASN A 316 -6.32 -6.61 -0.06
N TYR A 317 -6.05 -7.01 1.17
CA TYR A 317 -6.77 -6.59 2.37
C TYR A 317 -5.87 -5.71 3.21
N GLN A 318 -6.41 -4.62 3.73
CA GLN A 318 -5.67 -3.63 4.49
C GLN A 318 -6.36 -3.31 5.81
N ALA A 319 -5.57 -3.06 6.84
CA ALA A 319 -6.04 -2.48 8.09
C ALA A 319 -5.01 -1.49 8.62
N ALA A 320 -5.46 -0.38 9.17
CA ALA A 320 -4.57 0.60 9.77
C ALA A 320 -5.20 1.23 11.02
N VAL A 321 -4.33 1.57 11.97
CA VAL A 321 -4.67 2.31 13.18
C VAL A 321 -3.63 3.40 13.38
N GLY A 322 -4.09 4.60 13.71
CA GLY A 322 -3.18 5.71 13.95
C GLY A 322 -3.60 6.60 15.11
N ILE A 323 -2.63 7.35 15.57
CA ILE A 323 -2.78 8.36 16.61
C ILE A 323 -2.06 9.65 16.20
N LYS A 324 -2.67 10.79 16.48
CA LYS A 324 -2.11 12.12 16.28
C LYS A 324 -2.18 12.88 17.59
N VAL A 325 -1.06 13.45 18.00
CA VAL A 325 -0.92 14.24 19.24
C VAL A 325 -0.51 15.65 18.84
N SER A 326 -1.25 16.67 19.33
CA SER A 326 -0.92 18.10 19.18
C SER A 326 -0.32 18.64 20.47
N PHE A 327 0.65 19.56 20.36
CA PHE A 327 1.39 20.12 21.49
C PHE A 327 1.08 21.62 21.66
#